data_f6d381f8377ed2eeac3bc0b109d798f9
#
_entry.id   f6d381f8377ed2eeac3bc0b109d798f9
#
_cell.length_a   1.000
_cell.length_b   1.000
_cell.length_c   1.000
_cell.angle_alpha   90.00
_cell.angle_beta   90.00
_cell.angle_gamma   90.00
#
_symmetry.space_group_name_H-M   'P 1'
#
loop_
_entity.id
_entity.type
_entity.pdbx_description
1 polymer ?
#
loop_
_entity_poly.entity_id
_entity_poly.type
_entity_poly.pdbx_seq_one_letter_code
_entity_poly.pdbx_strand_id
1 'polypeptide(L)'
;TNTQDKLIWQDGSLNRYDYRSINNGIDFDATISYNQELRVRFESVAYRGENGIATSHDANGNLSNTSNNVNDISRSTTRFQIRYRYEIAPLSNIYLVYSRGGSATDLDEENNWRTFSDAWDNRTADNFVAKIRYRF
;
A
#
# COMPACT_ATOMS: atom_id res chain seq x y z
N THR A 1 -3.12 9.82 13.42
CA THR A 1 -2.04 8.84 13.68
C THR A 1 -2.39 8.14 14.98
N ASN A 2 -2.63 6.86 14.96
CA ASN A 2 -2.98 6.10 16.15
C ASN A 2 -1.79 5.18 16.50
N THR A 3 -1.25 5.33 17.68
CA THR A 3 -0.19 4.44 18.18
C THR A 3 -0.86 3.30 18.93
N GLN A 4 -0.59 2.08 18.54
CA GLN A 4 -1.15 0.88 19.16
C GLN A 4 -0.04 -0.14 19.40
N ASP A 5 -0.11 -0.80 20.56
CA ASP A 5 0.66 -2.02 20.82
C ASP A 5 0.22 -3.11 19.85
N LYS A 6 1.13 -3.64 19.05
CA LYS A 6 0.83 -4.69 18.09
C LYS A 6 1.88 -5.80 18.09
N LEU A 7 1.39 -7.03 18.04
CA LEU A 7 2.24 -8.20 17.83
C LEU A 7 2.40 -8.41 16.32
N ILE A 8 3.64 -8.49 15.87
CA ILE A 8 3.99 -8.70 14.46
C ILE A 8 4.91 -9.91 14.36
N TRP A 9 4.59 -10.81 13.44
CA TRP A 9 5.45 -11.94 13.11
C TRP A 9 6.58 -11.48 12.21
N GLN A 10 7.81 -11.61 12.67
CA GLN A 10 8.99 -11.25 11.91
C GLN A 10 10.14 -12.21 12.25
N ASP A 11 10.87 -12.66 11.23
CA ASP A 11 12.07 -13.51 11.34
C ASP A 11 11.84 -14.78 12.17
N GLY A 12 10.64 -15.36 12.10
CA GLY A 12 10.29 -16.58 12.78
C GLY A 12 9.88 -16.40 14.25
N SER A 13 9.69 -15.18 14.70
CA SER A 13 9.23 -14.86 16.06
C SER A 13 8.10 -13.84 16.08
N LEU A 14 7.31 -13.86 17.14
CA LEU A 14 6.29 -12.86 17.43
C LEU A 14 6.94 -11.76 18.25
N ASN A 15 6.89 -10.52 17.76
CA ASN A 15 7.51 -9.39 18.43
C ASN A 15 6.47 -8.30 18.68
N ARG A 16 6.59 -7.62 19.80
CA ARG A 16 5.71 -6.50 20.19
C ARG A 16 6.33 -5.19 19.74
N TYR A 17 5.53 -4.34 19.09
CA TYR A 17 5.96 -3.03 18.60
C TYR A 17 4.97 -1.93 18.99
N ASP A 18 5.48 -0.74 19.17
CA ASP A 18 4.70 0.50 19.11
C ASP A 18 4.37 0.78 17.64
N TYR A 19 3.17 0.40 17.24
CA TYR A 19 2.76 0.43 15.84
C TYR A 19 2.05 1.74 15.49
N ARG A 20 2.50 2.35 14.40
CA ARG A 20 1.84 3.50 13.77
C ARG A 20 1.56 3.20 12.31
N SER A 21 0.40 3.62 11.82
CA SER A 21 0.07 3.53 10.41
C SER A 21 -0.59 4.81 9.91
N ILE A 22 -0.27 5.15 8.66
CA ILE A 22 -0.88 6.24 7.91
C ILE A 22 -1.42 5.63 6.63
N ASN A 23 -2.70 5.87 6.37
CA ASN A 23 -3.37 5.47 5.14
C ASN A 23 -3.94 6.72 4.47
N ASN A 24 -3.52 6.98 3.24
CA ASN A 24 -4.00 8.08 2.43
C ASN A 24 -4.55 7.52 1.13
N GLY A 25 -5.73 8.01 0.74
CA GLY A 25 -6.36 7.65 -0.52
C GLY A 25 -6.93 8.88 -1.20
N ILE A 26 -6.81 8.95 -2.52
CA ILE A 26 -7.41 9.96 -3.37
C ILE A 26 -8.12 9.23 -4.50
N ASP A 27 -9.42 9.45 -4.60
CA ASP A 27 -10.24 8.98 -5.70
C ASP A 27 -10.79 10.21 -6.44
N PHE A 28 -10.55 10.27 -7.74
CA PHE A 28 -11.03 11.32 -8.61
C PHE A 28 -11.78 10.69 -9.78
N ASP A 29 -13.06 11.04 -9.93
CA ASP A 29 -13.92 10.63 -11.02
C ASP A 29 -14.38 11.87 -11.80
N ALA A 30 -14.12 11.89 -13.10
CA ALA A 30 -14.52 12.97 -14.00
C ALA A 30 -15.23 12.46 -15.23
N THR A 31 -16.39 13.04 -15.53
CA THR A 31 -17.06 12.91 -16.81
C THR A 31 -16.61 14.06 -17.69
N ILE A 32 -15.72 13.80 -18.66
CA ILE A 32 -15.16 14.81 -19.56
C ILE A 32 -16.20 15.23 -20.58
N SER A 33 -16.96 14.26 -21.09
CA SER A 33 -18.09 14.47 -21.97
C SER A 33 -19.12 13.33 -21.80
N TYR A 34 -20.24 13.42 -22.50
CA TYR A 34 -21.30 12.38 -22.42
C TYR A 34 -20.81 10.96 -22.75
N ASN A 35 -19.69 10.85 -23.48
CA ASN A 35 -19.13 9.58 -23.92
C ASN A 35 -17.72 9.31 -23.38
N GLN A 36 -17.21 10.13 -22.46
CA GLN A 36 -15.85 10.02 -21.91
C GLN A 36 -15.84 10.10 -20.38
N GLU A 37 -15.25 9.12 -19.76
CA GLU A 37 -15.01 9.05 -18.33
C GLU A 37 -13.53 8.86 -18.03
N LEU A 38 -13.05 9.57 -17.03
CA LEU A 38 -11.72 9.42 -16.45
C LEU A 38 -11.84 9.14 -14.96
N ARG A 39 -11.17 8.09 -14.49
CA ARG A 39 -11.04 7.77 -13.07
C ARG A 39 -9.58 7.68 -12.70
N VAL A 40 -9.21 8.38 -11.65
CA VAL A 40 -7.86 8.32 -11.08
C VAL A 40 -7.98 7.89 -9.63
N ARG A 41 -7.26 6.85 -9.27
CA ARG A 41 -7.17 6.35 -7.90
C ARG A 41 -5.72 6.33 -7.46
N PHE A 42 -5.47 6.90 -6.30
CA PHE A 42 -4.18 6.83 -5.62
C PHE A 42 -4.39 6.35 -4.19
N GLU A 43 -3.58 5.41 -3.75
CA GLU A 43 -3.57 4.89 -2.40
C GLU A 43 -2.12 4.78 -1.91
N SER A 44 -1.87 5.24 -0.70
CA SER A 44 -0.59 5.09 -0.03
C SER A 44 -0.82 4.63 1.41
N VAL A 45 -0.18 3.53 1.76
CA VAL A 45 -0.20 2.98 3.10
C VAL A 45 1.24 2.91 3.60
N ALA A 46 1.52 3.59 4.69
CA ALA A 46 2.79 3.49 5.40
C ALA A 46 2.54 3.02 6.83
N TYR A 47 3.37 2.11 7.32
CA TYR A 47 3.37 1.72 8.70
C TYR A 47 4.78 1.63 9.25
N ARG A 48 4.89 1.87 10.56
CA ARG A 48 6.12 1.81 11.32
C ARG A 48 5.87 1.10 12.64
N GLY A 49 6.76 0.20 13.02
CA GLY A 49 6.82 -0.42 14.32
C GLY A 49 8.13 -0.03 14.98
N GLU A 50 8.05 0.67 16.10
CA GLU A 50 9.18 1.12 16.89
C GLU A 50 9.25 0.37 18.22
N ASN A 51 10.39 0.44 18.89
CA ASN A 51 10.61 -0.16 20.21
C ASN A 51 10.29 -1.67 20.23
N GLY A 52 10.75 -2.39 19.22
CA GLY A 52 10.50 -3.82 19.10
C GLY A 52 11.03 -4.62 20.28
N ILE A 53 10.17 -5.41 20.92
CA ILE A 53 10.52 -6.32 22.00
C ILE A 53 10.17 -7.75 21.57
N ALA A 54 11.17 -8.63 21.60
CA ALA A 54 10.93 -10.04 21.34
C ALA A 54 10.01 -10.64 22.40
N THR A 55 9.08 -11.48 21.99
CA THR A 55 8.23 -12.25 22.92
C THR A 55 8.61 -13.72 22.89
N SER A 56 8.51 -14.37 24.03
CA SER A 56 8.60 -15.82 24.16
C SER A 56 7.26 -16.39 24.63
N HIS A 57 7.01 -17.63 24.33
CA HIS A 57 5.84 -18.37 24.82
C HIS A 57 6.27 -19.47 25.77
N ASP A 58 5.50 -19.68 26.82
CA ASP A 58 5.68 -20.80 27.73
C ASP A 58 5.03 -22.09 27.17
N ALA A 59 5.18 -23.20 27.87
CA ALA A 59 4.59 -24.49 27.51
C ALA A 59 3.04 -24.45 27.46
N ASN A 60 2.42 -23.45 28.08
CA ASN A 60 0.97 -23.25 28.12
C ASN A 60 0.50 -22.25 27.04
N GLY A 61 1.42 -21.71 26.24
CA GLY A 61 1.13 -20.73 25.18
C GLY A 61 0.98 -19.29 25.64
N ASN A 62 1.31 -18.97 26.91
CA ASN A 62 1.28 -17.60 27.37
C ASN A 62 2.49 -16.81 26.82
N LEU A 63 2.23 -15.62 26.31
CA LEU A 63 3.26 -14.73 25.78
C LEU A 63 3.86 -13.86 26.89
N SER A 64 5.18 -13.81 26.97
CA SER A 64 5.93 -12.93 27.85
C SER A 64 6.96 -12.13 27.06
N ASN A 65 7.17 -10.87 27.43
CA ASN A 65 8.22 -10.06 26.84
C ASN A 65 9.59 -10.58 27.29
N THR A 66 10.51 -10.67 26.36
CA THR A 66 11.93 -10.94 26.69
C THR A 66 12.66 -9.60 26.87
N SER A 67 13.89 -9.66 27.40
CA SER A 67 14.76 -8.49 27.48
C SER A 67 15.47 -8.14 26.15
N ASN A 68 15.15 -8.86 25.09
CA ASN A 68 15.80 -8.65 23.80
C ASN A 68 15.02 -7.62 22.96
N ASN A 69 15.71 -6.55 22.57
CA ASN A 69 15.18 -5.60 21.60
C ASN A 69 15.30 -6.16 20.19
N VAL A 70 14.31 -5.86 19.37
CA VAL A 70 14.26 -6.21 17.95
C VAL A 70 14.30 -4.92 17.13
N ASN A 71 14.90 -4.98 15.95
CA ASN A 71 15.02 -3.82 15.05
C ASN A 71 13.64 -3.28 14.68
N ASP A 72 13.56 -1.96 14.58
CA ASP A 72 12.39 -1.26 14.11
C ASP A 72 12.04 -1.68 12.67
N ILE A 73 10.77 -1.60 12.34
CA ILE A 73 10.27 -1.92 11.00
C ILE A 73 9.55 -0.72 10.40
N SER A 74 9.84 -0.42 9.15
CA SER A 74 9.11 0.58 8.37
C SER A 74 8.79 0.00 6.99
N ARG A 75 7.55 0.17 6.58
CA ARG A 75 7.13 -0.23 5.23
C ARG A 75 6.14 0.75 4.66
N SER A 76 6.33 1.08 3.40
CA SER A 76 5.40 1.86 2.60
C SER A 76 4.98 1.11 1.35
N THR A 77 3.71 1.25 0.99
CA THR A 77 3.16 0.70 -0.25
C THR A 77 2.34 1.78 -0.94
N THR A 78 2.59 1.99 -2.23
CA THR A 78 1.86 2.93 -3.07
C THR A 78 1.17 2.20 -4.19
N ARG A 79 -0.04 2.64 -4.53
CA ARG A 79 -0.82 2.15 -5.66
C ARG A 79 -1.41 3.34 -6.40
N PHE A 80 -1.24 3.33 -7.69
CA PHE A 80 -1.78 4.34 -8.58
C PHE A 80 -2.50 3.66 -9.75
N GLN A 81 -3.67 4.17 -10.12
CA GLN A 81 -4.41 3.67 -11.26
C GLN A 81 -5.13 4.80 -11.97
N ILE A 82 -5.00 4.84 -13.30
CA ILE A 82 -5.81 5.67 -14.20
C ILE A 82 -6.65 4.73 -15.05
N ARG A 83 -7.93 5.02 -15.15
CA ARG A 83 -8.88 4.36 -16.06
C ARG A 83 -9.54 5.42 -16.92
N TYR A 84 -9.47 5.22 -18.22
CA TYR A 84 -10.17 6.04 -19.19
C TYR A 84 -11.12 5.16 -19.99
N ARG A 85 -12.37 5.62 -20.12
CA ARG A 85 -13.39 5.00 -20.95
C ARG A 85 -13.83 5.97 -22.02
N TYR A 86 -13.90 5.52 -23.25
CA TYR A 86 -14.45 6.25 -24.38
C TYR A 86 -15.50 5.40 -25.09
N GLU A 87 -16.73 5.89 -25.17
CA GLU A 87 -17.81 5.27 -25.93
C GLU A 87 -17.77 5.78 -27.36
N ILE A 88 -17.39 4.90 -28.30
CA ILE A 88 -17.22 5.19 -29.71
C ILE A 88 -18.58 5.23 -30.42
N ALA A 89 -19.47 4.31 -30.03
CA ALA A 89 -20.82 4.15 -30.54
C ALA A 89 -21.68 3.51 -29.43
N PRO A 90 -23.00 3.53 -29.50
CA PRO A 90 -23.85 2.88 -28.52
C PRO A 90 -23.40 1.45 -28.20
N LEU A 91 -23.11 1.19 -26.93
CA LEU A 91 -22.63 -0.09 -26.40
C LEU A 91 -21.24 -0.53 -26.91
N SER A 92 -20.48 0.34 -27.57
CA SER A 92 -19.12 0.10 -28.07
C SER A 92 -18.14 1.01 -27.36
N ASN A 93 -17.19 0.43 -26.63
CA ASN A 93 -16.31 1.18 -25.73
C ASN A 93 -14.83 0.80 -25.90
N ILE A 94 -13.98 1.80 -25.77
CA ILE A 94 -12.54 1.62 -25.54
C ILE A 94 -12.28 1.86 -24.03
N TYR A 95 -11.50 0.97 -23.43
CA TYR A 95 -10.99 1.12 -22.07
C TYR A 95 -9.48 1.13 -22.09
N LEU A 96 -8.91 2.13 -21.47
CA LEU A 96 -7.47 2.23 -21.23
C LEU A 96 -7.27 2.25 -19.71
N VAL A 97 -6.44 1.36 -19.23
CA VAL A 97 -6.10 1.26 -17.80
C VAL A 97 -4.59 1.26 -17.66
N TYR A 98 -4.09 2.20 -16.91
CA TYR A 98 -2.72 2.21 -16.44
C TYR A 98 -2.71 2.00 -14.93
N SER A 99 -1.88 1.10 -14.44
CA SER A 99 -1.71 0.87 -13.01
C SER A 99 -0.24 0.73 -12.65
N ARG A 100 0.14 1.37 -11.56
CA ARG A 100 1.48 1.31 -10.99
C ARG A 100 1.40 0.97 -9.51
N GLY A 101 2.24 0.05 -9.07
CA GLY A 101 2.44 -0.29 -7.68
C GLY A 101 3.91 -0.19 -7.30
N GLY A 102 4.16 0.22 -6.09
CA GLY A 102 5.50 0.27 -5.52
C GLY A 102 5.49 -0.07 -4.04
N SER A 103 6.61 -0.56 -3.53
CA SER A 103 6.80 -0.80 -2.12
C SER A 103 8.24 -0.51 -1.71
N ALA A 104 8.41 0.07 -0.54
CA ALA A 104 9.70 0.23 0.11
C ALA A 104 9.63 -0.34 1.52
N THR A 105 10.71 -0.94 1.95
CA THR A 105 10.92 -1.40 3.32
C THR A 105 12.23 -0.82 3.76
N ASP A 106 12.20 -0.03 4.83
CA ASP A 106 13.39 0.55 5.42
C ASP A 106 13.40 0.26 6.91
N LEU A 107 14.55 -0.10 7.43
CA LEU A 107 14.74 -0.45 8.84
C LEU A 107 15.24 0.73 9.68
N ASP A 108 15.78 1.78 9.03
CA ASP A 108 16.54 2.83 9.73
C ASP A 108 16.04 4.27 9.48
N GLU A 109 15.01 4.50 8.66
CA GLU A 109 14.61 5.88 8.32
C GLU A 109 13.49 6.45 9.20
N GLU A 110 13.82 7.55 9.87
CA GLU A 110 12.87 8.34 10.69
C GLU A 110 11.83 9.13 9.86
N ASN A 111 12.00 9.22 8.52
CA ASN A 111 11.22 10.13 7.70
C ASN A 111 10.23 9.39 6.79
N ASN A 112 8.95 9.42 7.15
CA ASN A 112 7.85 8.81 6.37
C ASN A 112 7.76 9.33 4.92
N TRP A 113 8.24 10.54 4.63
CA TRP A 113 8.22 11.11 3.29
C TRP A 113 9.25 10.43 2.35
N ARG A 114 10.42 10.10 2.86
CA ARG A 114 11.44 9.37 2.09
C ARG A 114 10.96 7.96 1.79
N THR A 115 10.40 7.27 2.78
CA THR A 115 9.83 5.93 2.57
C THR A 115 8.72 5.92 1.53
N PHE A 116 7.92 7.00 1.46
CA PHE A 116 6.92 7.19 0.40
C PHE A 116 7.57 7.40 -0.97
N SER A 117 8.56 8.27 -1.08
CA SER A 117 9.30 8.52 -2.32
C SER A 117 9.96 7.24 -2.84
N ASP A 118 10.60 6.50 -1.96
CA ASP A 118 11.25 5.23 -2.29
C ASP A 118 10.22 4.17 -2.73
N ALA A 119 9.05 4.11 -2.09
CA ALA A 119 7.96 3.24 -2.54
C ALA A 119 7.43 3.64 -3.93
N TRP A 120 7.44 4.93 -4.27
CA TRP A 120 7.07 5.39 -5.59
C TRP A 120 8.13 5.02 -6.65
N ASP A 121 9.41 5.11 -6.31
CA ASP A 121 10.52 4.83 -7.21
C ASP A 121 10.79 3.32 -7.37
N ASN A 122 10.61 2.54 -6.30
CA ASN A 122 10.72 1.08 -6.30
C ASN A 122 9.46 0.42 -6.85
N ARG A 123 9.38 0.35 -8.18
CA ARG A 123 8.23 -0.25 -8.89
C ARG A 123 8.18 -1.76 -8.66
N THR A 124 7.05 -2.22 -8.14
CA THR A 124 6.74 -3.66 -8.06
C THR A 124 5.83 -4.12 -9.18
N ALA A 125 5.05 -3.20 -9.74
CA ALA A 125 4.16 -3.47 -10.87
C ALA A 125 3.98 -2.20 -11.71
N ASP A 126 3.99 -2.36 -13.04
CA ASP A 126 3.74 -1.30 -14.00
C ASP A 126 3.00 -1.93 -15.18
N ASN A 127 1.69 -1.71 -15.26
CA ASN A 127 0.82 -2.39 -16.21
C ASN A 127 0.00 -1.40 -17.02
N PHE A 128 -0.04 -1.63 -18.32
CA PHE A 128 -0.94 -0.95 -19.23
C PHE A 128 -1.84 -1.95 -19.91
N VAL A 129 -3.15 -1.72 -19.87
CA VAL A 129 -4.17 -2.56 -20.50
C VAL A 129 -5.04 -1.71 -21.38
N ALA A 130 -5.18 -2.12 -22.64
CA ALA A 130 -6.16 -1.57 -23.57
C ALA A 130 -7.19 -2.65 -23.93
N LYS A 131 -8.48 -2.33 -23.83
CA LYS A 131 -9.58 -3.22 -24.18
C LYS A 131 -10.57 -2.51 -25.08
N ILE A 132 -10.94 -3.14 -26.16
CA ILE A 132 -12.00 -2.69 -27.07
C ILE A 132 -13.18 -3.65 -26.94
N ARG A 133 -14.35 -3.09 -26.67
CA ARG A 133 -15.62 -3.80 -26.76
C ARG A 133 -16.42 -3.17 -27.88
N TYR A 134 -16.72 -3.93 -28.90
CA TYR A 134 -17.52 -3.48 -30.05
C TYR A 134 -18.76 -4.33 -30.21
N ARG A 135 -19.90 -3.68 -30.44
CA ARG A 135 -21.17 -4.36 -30.72
C ARG A 135 -21.54 -4.11 -32.19
N PHE A 136 -21.73 -5.17 -32.92
CA PHE A 136 -22.25 -5.17 -34.31
C PHE A 136 -23.76 -5.06 -34.28
#